data_99456f483740756cf124a2c66afa13bb
#
_entry.id   99456f483740756cf124a2c66afa13bb
#
_cell.length_a   1.000
_cell.length_b   1.000
_cell.length_c   1.000
_cell.angle_alpha   90.00
_cell.angle_beta   90.00
_cell.angle_gamma   90.00
#
_symmetry.space_group_name_H-M   'P 1'
#
loop_
_entity.id
_entity.type
_entity.pdbx_description
1 polymer ?
#
loop_
_entity_poly.entity_id
_entity_poly.type
_entity_poly.pdbx_seq_one_letter_code
_entity_poly.pdbx_strand_id
1 'polypeptide(L)'
;QEQTQPAPTQTQPKEAESPSTAIRKAPIDPDRIDWAKIEQQWGIKRDDLEKSGALDQMVYNHKSPQLFTVTPRFGDETFSLQAKLSFRTNPDGSYSLVPHFIHNEPQLDQAFRGYTFTKEDKAELRKTGNLGKTVELADPKTGELKKCLVSIDKLTNEIEAMPVDKIYIKPKVANISLDMQAIGILKNGGMIREQHVELPNGAKFTADLQYNAAKRDIVFVNSDVYRQKQEQNSSQQQQVRDSWHNPDGSVKRLEHWCKLPLNEQQQADYLAGKKVLVGETKDKFGNDCTVYFQYNPEKRQPETTRVYPDRDKVVGIAEESKTQYAVNNNGATNEATKNVQEPLQRGQTAPKDEKQQRKPKGPKP
;
A
#
# COMPACT_ATOMS: atom_id res chain seq x y z
N GLN A 1 -68.66 48.95 -45.40
CA GLN A 1 -67.99 47.64 -45.38
C GLN A 1 -66.76 47.78 -44.50
N GLU A 2 -66.93 47.46 -43.23
CA GLU A 2 -65.91 47.49 -42.20
C GLU A 2 -65.29 46.10 -42.12
N GLN A 3 -63.95 46.00 -42.36
CA GLN A 3 -63.19 44.77 -42.20
C GLN A 3 -62.63 44.80 -40.78
N THR A 4 -63.13 43.92 -39.94
CA THR A 4 -62.66 43.61 -38.60
C THR A 4 -61.45 42.69 -38.69
N GLN A 5 -60.25 43.17 -38.28
CA GLN A 5 -59.05 42.34 -38.07
C GLN A 5 -59.19 41.55 -36.77
N PRO A 6 -58.79 40.29 -36.72
CA PRO A 6 -58.73 39.51 -35.46
C PRO A 6 -57.41 39.84 -34.70
N ALA A 7 -57.56 39.98 -33.40
CA ALA A 7 -56.44 40.23 -32.45
C ALA A 7 -55.45 39.06 -32.39
N PRO A 8 -54.13 39.31 -32.11
CA PRO A 8 -53.12 38.32 -32.01
C PRO A 8 -53.24 37.54 -30.68
N THR A 9 -53.33 36.23 -30.80
CA THR A 9 -53.30 35.28 -29.70
C THR A 9 -51.91 35.30 -29.04
N GLN A 10 -51.89 35.67 -27.74
CA GLN A 10 -50.70 35.58 -26.90
C GLN A 10 -50.34 34.09 -26.71
N THR A 11 -49.23 33.66 -27.25
CA THR A 11 -48.61 32.38 -26.96
C THR A 11 -47.87 32.49 -25.66
N GLN A 12 -48.32 31.78 -24.63
CA GLN A 12 -47.62 31.63 -23.36
C GLN A 12 -46.28 30.96 -23.59
N PRO A 13 -45.19 31.40 -22.92
CA PRO A 13 -43.90 30.69 -22.99
C PRO A 13 -44.04 29.30 -22.31
N LYS A 14 -43.74 28.26 -23.08
CA LYS A 14 -43.54 26.92 -22.55
C LYS A 14 -42.43 26.97 -21.51
N GLU A 15 -42.76 26.66 -20.26
CA GLU A 15 -41.82 26.38 -19.18
C GLU A 15 -40.79 25.38 -19.74
N ALA A 16 -39.50 25.80 -19.71
CA ALA A 16 -38.42 24.93 -20.01
C ALA A 16 -38.36 23.84 -18.93
N GLU A 17 -38.71 22.62 -19.32
CA GLU A 17 -38.47 21.44 -18.52
C GLU A 17 -36.99 21.40 -18.15
N SER A 18 -36.70 21.46 -16.86
CA SER A 18 -35.38 21.21 -16.30
C SER A 18 -34.85 19.88 -16.81
N PRO A 19 -33.58 19.78 -17.22
CA PRO A 19 -33.06 18.51 -17.71
C PRO A 19 -33.20 17.47 -16.58
N SER A 20 -34.06 16.50 -16.78
CA SER A 20 -34.17 15.27 -16.02
C SER A 20 -32.78 14.74 -15.80
N THR A 21 -32.33 14.70 -14.56
CA THR A 21 -31.11 14.01 -14.14
C THR A 21 -31.34 12.52 -14.44
N ALA A 22 -31.00 12.10 -15.66
CA ALA A 22 -30.97 10.70 -16.00
C ALA A 22 -29.98 10.02 -15.04
N ILE A 23 -30.52 9.28 -14.09
CA ILE A 23 -29.72 8.46 -13.16
C ILE A 23 -28.93 7.50 -14.04
N ARG A 24 -27.63 7.76 -14.21
CA ARG A 24 -26.73 6.88 -14.97
C ARG A 24 -26.71 5.55 -14.23
N LYS A 25 -27.29 4.52 -14.84
CA LYS A 25 -27.24 3.16 -14.31
C LYS A 25 -25.79 2.77 -14.07
N ALA A 26 -25.49 2.27 -12.86
CA ALA A 26 -24.14 1.81 -12.53
C ALA A 26 -23.70 0.69 -13.49
N PRO A 27 -22.42 0.66 -13.91
CA PRO A 27 -21.90 -0.38 -14.78
C PRO A 27 -22.06 -1.80 -14.23
N ILE A 28 -22.02 -1.92 -12.89
CA ILE A 28 -22.21 -3.17 -12.14
C ILE A 28 -23.54 -3.10 -11.43
N ASP A 29 -24.39 -4.09 -11.65
CA ASP A 29 -25.66 -4.23 -10.96
C ASP A 29 -25.43 -5.04 -9.68
N PRO A 30 -25.57 -4.44 -8.46
CA PRO A 30 -25.30 -5.13 -7.23
C PRO A 30 -26.25 -6.31 -6.95
N ASP A 31 -27.45 -6.30 -7.57
CA ASP A 31 -28.43 -7.38 -7.39
C ASP A 31 -28.08 -8.63 -8.24
N ARG A 32 -27.16 -8.49 -9.19
CA ARG A 32 -26.62 -9.60 -10.00
C ARG A 32 -25.34 -10.21 -9.43
N ILE A 33 -24.89 -9.72 -8.28
CA ILE A 33 -23.69 -10.24 -7.60
C ILE A 33 -24.11 -11.44 -6.72
N ASP A 34 -23.36 -12.53 -6.83
CA ASP A 34 -23.51 -13.70 -5.96
C ASP A 34 -22.86 -13.42 -4.60
N TRP A 35 -23.61 -12.77 -3.73
CA TRP A 35 -23.15 -12.38 -2.39
C TRP A 35 -22.87 -13.56 -1.49
N ALA A 36 -23.60 -14.66 -1.62
CA ALA A 36 -23.35 -15.88 -0.86
C ALA A 36 -21.99 -16.49 -1.16
N LYS A 37 -21.62 -16.50 -2.45
CA LYS A 37 -20.29 -16.95 -2.89
C LYS A 37 -19.19 -16.02 -2.40
N ILE A 38 -19.39 -14.70 -2.44
CA ILE A 38 -18.41 -13.72 -1.94
C ILE A 38 -18.21 -13.87 -0.43
N GLU A 39 -19.29 -14.02 0.34
CA GLU A 39 -19.20 -14.23 1.78
C GLU A 39 -18.47 -15.54 2.11
N GLN A 40 -18.78 -16.62 1.40
CA GLN A 40 -18.10 -17.90 1.59
C GLN A 40 -16.60 -17.84 1.27
N GLN A 41 -16.21 -17.12 0.21
CA GLN A 41 -14.82 -17.06 -0.23
C GLN A 41 -13.97 -16.07 0.57
N TRP A 42 -14.56 -14.93 0.95
CA TRP A 42 -13.82 -13.79 1.46
C TRP A 42 -14.30 -13.27 2.81
N GLY A 43 -15.43 -13.78 3.32
CA GLY A 43 -16.05 -13.30 4.56
C GLY A 43 -16.64 -11.89 4.44
N ILE A 44 -16.86 -11.39 3.22
CA ILE A 44 -17.40 -10.05 2.95
C ILE A 44 -18.90 -10.13 2.70
N LYS A 45 -19.67 -9.36 3.45
CA LYS A 45 -21.12 -9.24 3.30
C LYS A 45 -21.48 -7.98 2.51
N ARG A 46 -22.61 -8.05 1.79
CA ARG A 46 -23.18 -6.88 1.08
C ARG A 46 -23.38 -5.70 2.03
N ASP A 47 -23.99 -5.97 3.17
CA ASP A 47 -24.30 -4.96 4.18
C ASP A 47 -23.07 -4.17 4.66
N ASP A 48 -21.91 -4.82 4.77
CA ASP A 48 -20.67 -4.16 5.21
C ASP A 48 -20.19 -3.15 4.17
N LEU A 49 -20.32 -3.48 2.89
CA LEU A 49 -19.98 -2.58 1.79
C LEU A 49 -20.99 -1.45 1.63
N GLU A 50 -22.28 -1.71 1.84
CA GLU A 50 -23.34 -0.68 1.80
C GLU A 50 -23.18 0.31 2.95
N LYS A 51 -23.09 -0.18 4.19
CA LYS A 51 -22.94 0.66 5.39
C LYS A 51 -21.70 1.54 5.37
N SER A 52 -20.63 1.06 4.75
CA SER A 52 -19.37 1.82 4.61
C SER A 52 -19.39 2.80 3.43
N GLY A 53 -20.39 2.76 2.56
CA GLY A 53 -20.45 3.51 1.30
C GLY A 53 -19.47 3.02 0.23
N ALA A 54 -18.79 1.90 0.47
CA ALA A 54 -17.83 1.35 -0.49
C ALA A 54 -18.52 0.80 -1.73
N LEU A 55 -19.68 0.17 -1.58
CA LEU A 55 -20.43 -0.41 -2.69
C LEU A 55 -20.77 0.65 -3.75
N ASP A 56 -21.14 1.86 -3.35
CA ASP A 56 -21.47 2.97 -4.26
C ASP A 56 -20.33 3.33 -5.21
N GLN A 57 -19.08 3.16 -4.78
CA GLN A 57 -17.91 3.38 -5.62
C GLN A 57 -17.54 2.14 -6.43
N MET A 58 -17.64 0.95 -5.81
CA MET A 58 -17.25 -0.31 -6.42
C MET A 58 -18.14 -0.67 -7.64
N VAL A 59 -19.42 -0.34 -7.61
CA VAL A 59 -20.34 -0.56 -8.76
C VAL A 59 -19.99 0.30 -9.98
N TYR A 60 -19.17 1.34 -9.81
CA TYR A 60 -18.59 2.13 -10.91
C TYR A 60 -17.14 1.72 -11.26
N ASN A 61 -16.76 0.48 -10.96
CA ASN A 61 -15.42 -0.07 -11.21
C ASN A 61 -14.29 0.65 -10.47
N HIS A 62 -14.59 1.25 -9.32
CA HIS A 62 -13.56 1.78 -8.41
C HIS A 62 -13.15 0.70 -7.40
N LYS A 63 -11.96 0.82 -6.85
CA LYS A 63 -11.60 0.10 -5.63
C LYS A 63 -12.33 0.73 -4.43
N SER A 64 -12.56 -0.06 -3.38
CA SER A 64 -13.11 0.46 -2.13
C SER A 64 -12.26 1.63 -1.61
N PRO A 65 -12.86 2.66 -1.01
CA PRO A 65 -12.10 3.82 -0.50
C PRO A 65 -11.25 3.48 0.74
N GLN A 66 -11.64 2.44 1.49
CA GLN A 66 -10.96 1.95 2.68
C GLN A 66 -10.55 0.48 2.57
N LEU A 67 -9.77 0.02 3.54
CA LEU A 67 -9.44 -1.38 3.71
C LEU A 67 -10.58 -2.14 4.38
N PHE A 68 -10.75 -3.40 3.98
CA PHE A 68 -11.65 -4.37 4.59
C PHE A 68 -10.86 -5.57 5.08
N THR A 69 -11.34 -6.20 6.13
CA THR A 69 -10.81 -7.48 6.58
C THR A 69 -11.43 -8.58 5.73
N VAL A 70 -10.63 -9.28 4.97
CA VAL A 70 -11.03 -10.47 4.23
C VAL A 70 -10.55 -11.72 4.94
N THR A 71 -11.37 -12.78 4.90
CA THR A 71 -11.08 -14.05 5.57
C THR A 71 -11.08 -15.21 4.57
N PRO A 72 -10.09 -15.26 3.65
CA PRO A 72 -9.98 -16.35 2.70
C PRO A 72 -9.70 -17.67 3.42
N ARG A 73 -10.26 -18.77 2.87
CA ARG A 73 -10.03 -20.13 3.34
C ARG A 73 -9.09 -20.87 2.40
N PHE A 74 -8.08 -21.53 2.97
CA PHE A 74 -7.17 -22.43 2.26
C PHE A 74 -7.18 -23.77 2.97
N GLY A 75 -7.94 -24.72 2.42
CA GLY A 75 -8.23 -25.98 3.11
C GLY A 75 -9.04 -25.73 4.38
N ASP A 76 -8.53 -26.20 5.53
CA ASP A 76 -9.16 -26.02 6.84
C ASP A 76 -8.71 -24.73 7.56
N GLU A 77 -7.76 -23.99 6.99
CA GLU A 77 -7.23 -22.77 7.61
C GLU A 77 -7.94 -21.51 7.08
N THR A 78 -8.20 -20.58 7.99
CA THR A 78 -8.77 -19.26 7.69
C THR A 78 -7.76 -18.19 8.05
N PHE A 79 -7.49 -17.29 7.12
CA PHE A 79 -6.57 -16.15 7.32
C PHE A 79 -7.37 -14.87 7.45
N SER A 80 -6.88 -13.95 8.26
CA SER A 80 -7.46 -12.60 8.39
C SER A 80 -6.47 -11.59 7.78
N LEU A 81 -6.84 -10.97 6.66
CA LEU A 81 -5.98 -10.09 5.88
C LEU A 81 -6.70 -8.77 5.58
N GLN A 82 -5.94 -7.69 5.49
CA GLN A 82 -6.47 -6.38 5.11
C GLN A 82 -6.29 -6.17 3.60
N ALA A 83 -7.35 -5.75 2.92
CA ALA A 83 -7.34 -5.49 1.48
C ALA A 83 -8.31 -4.37 1.09
N LYS A 84 -8.03 -3.64 0.02
CA LYS A 84 -9.05 -2.93 -0.74
C LYS A 84 -9.78 -3.92 -1.64
N LEU A 85 -11.00 -3.60 -2.01
CA LEU A 85 -11.87 -4.50 -2.76
C LEU A 85 -12.30 -3.84 -4.08
N SER A 86 -12.42 -4.63 -5.13
CA SER A 86 -13.06 -4.23 -6.38
C SER A 86 -13.86 -5.38 -6.97
N PHE A 87 -14.73 -5.09 -7.92
CA PHE A 87 -15.41 -6.13 -8.71
C PHE A 87 -14.74 -6.31 -10.07
N ARG A 88 -14.74 -7.52 -10.55
CA ARG A 88 -14.36 -7.89 -11.91
C ARG A 88 -15.51 -8.60 -12.60
N THR A 89 -15.85 -8.16 -13.80
CA THR A 89 -16.77 -8.88 -14.66
C THR A 89 -16.05 -10.06 -15.31
N ASN A 90 -16.58 -11.25 -15.14
CA ASN A 90 -16.07 -12.47 -15.73
C ASN A 90 -16.55 -12.61 -17.20
N PRO A 91 -15.93 -13.49 -18.01
CA PRO A 91 -16.36 -13.73 -19.39
C PRO A 91 -17.82 -14.18 -19.54
N ASP A 92 -18.37 -14.88 -18.55
CA ASP A 92 -19.77 -15.34 -18.50
C ASP A 92 -20.76 -14.25 -18.06
N GLY A 93 -20.28 -13.02 -17.81
CA GLY A 93 -21.07 -11.89 -17.32
C GLY A 93 -21.37 -11.90 -15.84
N SER A 94 -20.86 -12.86 -15.08
CA SER A 94 -20.91 -12.87 -13.60
C SER A 94 -19.88 -11.90 -13.00
N TYR A 95 -20.00 -11.64 -11.71
CA TYR A 95 -19.07 -10.76 -11.00
C TYR A 95 -18.28 -11.54 -9.94
N SER A 96 -16.98 -11.23 -9.84
CA SER A 96 -16.10 -11.74 -8.79
C SER A 96 -15.57 -10.58 -7.97
N LEU A 97 -15.45 -10.77 -6.65
CA LEU A 97 -14.72 -9.87 -5.77
C LEU A 97 -13.21 -10.09 -5.96
N VAL A 98 -12.46 -9.00 -6.09
CA VAL A 98 -11.00 -9.02 -6.21
C VAL A 98 -10.42 -8.25 -5.02
N PRO A 99 -9.76 -8.94 -4.09
CA PRO A 99 -9.02 -8.27 -3.03
C PRO A 99 -7.68 -7.75 -3.52
N HIS A 100 -7.32 -6.54 -3.07
CA HIS A 100 -6.06 -5.85 -3.30
C HIS A 100 -5.32 -5.78 -1.98
N PHE A 101 -4.38 -6.66 -1.77
CA PHE A 101 -3.65 -6.77 -0.51
C PHE A 101 -2.61 -5.67 -0.34
N ILE A 102 -2.23 -5.41 0.90
CA ILE A 102 -1.22 -4.41 1.24
C ILE A 102 0.16 -4.98 0.91
N HIS A 103 0.90 -4.28 0.06
CA HIS A 103 2.33 -4.53 -0.18
C HIS A 103 3.18 -3.74 0.82
N ASN A 104 4.32 -4.28 1.21
CA ASN A 104 5.23 -3.58 2.12
C ASN A 104 5.74 -2.27 1.51
N GLU A 105 5.99 -2.27 0.19
CA GLU A 105 6.40 -1.11 -0.60
C GLU A 105 5.91 -1.22 -2.04
N PRO A 106 5.81 -0.08 -2.76
CA PRO A 106 5.46 -0.09 -4.18
C PRO A 106 6.54 -0.77 -5.02
N GLN A 107 6.14 -1.62 -5.97
CA GLN A 107 7.02 -2.37 -6.86
C GLN A 107 7.56 -1.49 -8.00
N LEU A 108 8.38 -0.48 -7.67
CA LEU A 108 8.89 0.51 -8.62
C LEU A 108 10.13 0.04 -9.39
N ASP A 109 10.74 -1.07 -9.00
CA ASP A 109 11.95 -1.60 -9.65
C ASP A 109 11.64 -2.52 -10.82
N GLN A 110 10.39 -2.93 -10.96
CA GLN A 110 9.89 -3.70 -12.09
C GLN A 110 9.21 -2.81 -13.12
N ALA A 111 9.27 -3.23 -14.40
CA ALA A 111 8.53 -2.54 -15.44
C ALA A 111 7.01 -2.67 -15.20
N PHE A 112 6.31 -1.55 -15.22
CA PHE A 112 4.87 -1.50 -15.07
C PHE A 112 4.22 -1.27 -16.43
N ARG A 113 3.52 -2.27 -16.97
CA ARG A 113 2.86 -2.23 -18.28
C ARG A 113 3.76 -1.71 -19.41
N GLY A 114 5.02 -2.18 -19.44
CA GLY A 114 6.02 -1.79 -20.43
C GLY A 114 6.81 -0.52 -20.10
N TYR A 115 6.46 0.22 -19.06
CA TYR A 115 7.20 1.42 -18.62
C TYR A 115 8.15 1.09 -17.46
N THR A 116 9.43 1.51 -17.60
CA THR A 116 10.42 1.40 -16.52
C THR A 116 10.60 2.76 -15.85
N PHE A 117 10.36 2.81 -14.55
CA PHE A 117 10.49 4.06 -13.78
C PHE A 117 11.94 4.50 -13.65
N THR A 118 12.20 5.75 -13.98
CA THR A 118 13.50 6.38 -13.76
C THR A 118 13.73 6.63 -12.26
N LYS A 119 14.94 7.03 -11.88
CA LYS A 119 15.25 7.38 -10.48
C LYS A 119 14.40 8.56 -10.00
N GLU A 120 14.19 9.55 -10.87
CA GLU A 120 13.37 10.74 -10.63
C GLU A 120 11.90 10.36 -10.47
N ASP A 121 11.39 9.47 -11.33
CA ASP A 121 10.02 8.95 -11.26
C ASP A 121 9.73 8.27 -9.91
N LYS A 122 10.67 7.42 -9.47
CA LYS A 122 10.57 6.72 -8.19
C LYS A 122 10.59 7.70 -7.01
N ALA A 123 11.42 8.75 -7.09
CA ALA A 123 11.48 9.79 -6.07
C ALA A 123 10.17 10.58 -5.99
N GLU A 124 9.62 10.99 -7.15
CA GLU A 124 8.37 11.75 -7.20
C GLU A 124 7.18 10.91 -6.72
N LEU A 125 7.06 9.67 -7.15
CA LEU A 125 6.02 8.73 -6.70
C LEU A 125 6.08 8.50 -5.18
N ARG A 126 7.27 8.35 -4.61
CA ARG A 126 7.43 8.20 -3.15
C ARG A 126 7.07 9.47 -2.39
N LYS A 127 7.39 10.63 -2.95
CA LYS A 127 7.16 11.95 -2.32
C LYS A 127 5.69 12.32 -2.32
N THR A 128 5.04 12.30 -3.48
CA THR A 128 3.67 12.81 -3.66
C THR A 128 2.63 11.70 -3.75
N GLY A 129 3.02 10.49 -4.13
CA GLY A 129 2.15 9.40 -4.51
C GLY A 129 1.70 9.48 -5.98
N ASN A 130 2.19 10.46 -6.76
CA ASN A 130 1.84 10.69 -8.16
C ASN A 130 3.11 10.81 -9.00
N LEU A 131 3.07 10.33 -10.25
CA LEU A 131 4.22 10.41 -11.16
C LEU A 131 4.50 11.84 -11.63
N GLY A 132 3.48 12.70 -11.65
CA GLY A 132 3.62 14.12 -12.03
C GLY A 132 3.68 14.39 -13.53
N LYS A 133 3.57 13.35 -14.35
CA LYS A 133 3.55 13.43 -15.82
C LYS A 133 2.75 12.28 -16.42
N THR A 134 2.41 12.39 -17.70
CA THR A 134 1.84 11.29 -18.48
C THR A 134 2.93 10.37 -19.01
N VAL A 135 2.63 9.07 -19.07
CA VAL A 135 3.48 8.04 -19.67
C VAL A 135 2.65 7.13 -20.56
N GLU A 136 3.28 6.50 -21.55
CA GLU A 136 2.64 5.51 -22.39
C GLU A 136 2.71 4.14 -21.73
N LEU A 137 1.54 3.52 -21.52
CA LEU A 137 1.41 2.22 -20.90
C LEU A 137 0.60 1.30 -21.80
N ALA A 138 1.01 0.03 -21.88
CA ALA A 138 0.23 -0.99 -22.56
C ALA A 138 -1.11 -1.24 -21.84
N ASP A 139 -2.20 -1.21 -22.60
CA ASP A 139 -3.50 -1.62 -22.09
C ASP A 139 -3.47 -3.14 -21.81
N PRO A 140 -3.82 -3.58 -20.58
CA PRO A 140 -3.68 -4.98 -20.20
C PRO A 140 -4.60 -5.94 -20.98
N LYS A 141 -5.62 -5.41 -21.70
CA LYS A 141 -6.55 -6.21 -22.48
C LYS A 141 -6.20 -6.25 -23.96
N THR A 142 -5.76 -5.12 -24.52
CA THR A 142 -5.53 -4.97 -25.97
C THR A 142 -4.06 -4.89 -26.34
N GLY A 143 -3.17 -4.58 -25.40
CA GLY A 143 -1.75 -4.32 -25.65
C GLY A 143 -1.47 -2.94 -26.28
N GLU A 144 -2.48 -2.16 -26.64
CA GLU A 144 -2.31 -0.82 -27.20
C GLU A 144 -1.66 0.13 -26.21
N LEU A 145 -0.77 0.98 -26.70
CA LEU A 145 -0.17 2.04 -25.88
C LEU A 145 -1.16 3.19 -25.67
N LYS A 146 -1.39 3.55 -24.42
CA LYS A 146 -2.25 4.67 -24.03
C LYS A 146 -1.51 5.61 -23.11
N LYS A 147 -1.70 6.92 -23.31
CA LYS A 147 -1.22 7.93 -22.35
C LYS A 147 -2.00 7.79 -21.05
N CYS A 148 -1.26 7.59 -19.95
CA CYS A 148 -1.82 7.39 -18.64
C CYS A 148 -1.16 8.29 -17.59
N LEU A 149 -1.92 8.66 -16.57
CA LEU A 149 -1.37 9.12 -15.31
C LEU A 149 -1.14 7.91 -14.39
N VAL A 150 -0.07 7.97 -13.59
CA VAL A 150 0.32 6.90 -12.67
C VAL A 150 0.39 7.45 -11.26
N SER A 151 -0.17 6.70 -10.32
CA SER A 151 -0.13 7.01 -8.90
C SER A 151 0.04 5.75 -8.06
N ILE A 152 0.47 5.92 -6.81
CA ILE A 152 0.51 4.84 -5.81
C ILE A 152 -0.75 4.95 -4.95
N ASP A 153 -1.44 3.83 -4.77
CA ASP A 153 -2.47 3.73 -3.73
C ASP A 153 -1.79 3.62 -2.37
N LYS A 154 -1.92 4.66 -1.55
CA LYS A 154 -1.26 4.76 -0.23
C LYS A 154 -1.72 3.72 0.79
N LEU A 155 -2.87 3.07 0.57
CA LEU A 155 -3.38 2.03 1.47
C LEU A 155 -2.82 0.65 1.14
N THR A 156 -2.59 0.37 -0.15
CA THR A 156 -2.14 -0.95 -0.61
C THR A 156 -0.72 -0.96 -1.15
N ASN A 157 -0.11 0.20 -1.40
CA ASN A 157 1.15 0.38 -2.12
C ASN A 157 1.13 -0.16 -3.57
N GLU A 158 -0.05 -0.41 -4.13
CA GLU A 158 -0.18 -0.78 -5.54
C GLU A 158 0.00 0.42 -6.46
N ILE A 159 0.59 0.16 -7.63
CA ILE A 159 0.73 1.15 -8.70
C ILE A 159 -0.56 1.14 -9.51
N GLU A 160 -1.20 2.30 -9.64
CA GLU A 160 -2.42 2.50 -10.41
C GLU A 160 -2.19 3.41 -11.60
N ALA A 161 -2.86 3.08 -12.70
CA ALA A 161 -2.81 3.89 -13.92
C ALA A 161 -4.22 4.27 -14.39
N MET A 162 -4.37 5.52 -14.84
CA MET A 162 -5.61 6.03 -15.42
C MET A 162 -5.32 6.60 -16.80
N PRO A 163 -5.95 6.07 -17.87
CA PRO A 163 -5.87 6.66 -19.20
C PRO A 163 -6.40 8.10 -19.22
N VAL A 164 -5.67 9.01 -19.84
CA VAL A 164 -5.97 10.46 -19.84
C VAL A 164 -7.33 10.76 -20.49
N ASP A 165 -7.71 10.00 -21.53
CA ASP A 165 -8.99 10.13 -22.23
C ASP A 165 -10.20 9.77 -21.36
N LYS A 166 -9.98 9.00 -20.27
CA LYS A 166 -11.02 8.61 -19.30
C LYS A 166 -11.07 9.50 -18.06
N ILE A 167 -10.17 10.48 -17.96
CA ILE A 167 -10.13 11.38 -16.81
C ILE A 167 -11.22 12.44 -16.94
N TYR A 168 -12.12 12.44 -15.96
CA TYR A 168 -13.07 13.52 -15.75
C TYR A 168 -12.65 14.30 -14.49
N ILE A 169 -12.49 15.62 -14.62
CA ILE A 169 -12.19 16.54 -13.51
C ILE A 169 -13.37 17.49 -13.38
N LYS A 170 -13.95 17.53 -12.19
CA LYS A 170 -15.01 18.48 -11.86
C LYS A 170 -14.48 19.91 -11.95
N PRO A 171 -15.27 20.87 -12.48
CA PRO A 171 -14.83 22.26 -12.60
C PRO A 171 -14.68 22.97 -11.25
N LYS A 172 -15.07 22.33 -10.15
CA LYS A 172 -14.93 22.84 -8.78
C LYS A 172 -14.45 21.74 -7.84
N VAL A 173 -13.41 22.05 -7.06
CA VAL A 173 -12.83 21.20 -6.01
C VAL A 173 -12.78 22.00 -4.72
N ALA A 174 -13.50 21.60 -3.69
CA ALA A 174 -13.74 22.40 -2.48
C ALA A 174 -14.24 23.83 -2.84
N ASN A 175 -13.57 24.86 -2.39
CA ASN A 175 -13.86 26.26 -2.74
C ASN A 175 -13.22 26.73 -4.06
N ILE A 176 -12.37 25.90 -4.72
CA ILE A 176 -11.54 26.29 -5.86
C ILE A 176 -12.28 25.98 -7.16
N SER A 177 -12.45 26.99 -8.04
CA SER A 177 -12.93 26.82 -9.41
C SER A 177 -11.77 26.57 -10.35
N LEU A 178 -11.90 25.54 -11.19
CA LEU A 178 -10.89 25.14 -12.17
C LEU A 178 -11.37 25.56 -13.56
N ASP A 179 -10.59 26.38 -14.23
CA ASP A 179 -10.79 26.71 -15.64
C ASP A 179 -10.26 25.61 -16.56
N MET A 180 -10.45 25.75 -17.86
CA MET A 180 -10.00 24.77 -18.86
C MET A 180 -8.48 24.59 -18.87
N GLN A 181 -7.72 25.64 -18.58
CA GLN A 181 -6.27 25.59 -18.51
C GLN A 181 -5.82 24.78 -17.28
N ALA A 182 -6.39 25.03 -16.11
CA ALA A 182 -6.13 24.27 -14.89
C ALA A 182 -6.48 22.79 -15.07
N ILE A 183 -7.64 22.50 -15.65
CA ILE A 183 -8.05 21.11 -15.97
C ILE A 183 -7.04 20.46 -16.93
N GLY A 184 -6.55 21.16 -17.93
CA GLY A 184 -5.52 20.69 -18.87
C GLY A 184 -4.21 20.34 -18.16
N ILE A 185 -3.73 21.20 -17.26
CA ILE A 185 -2.53 20.97 -16.45
C ILE A 185 -2.71 19.69 -15.61
N LEU A 186 -3.82 19.55 -14.90
CA LEU A 186 -4.11 18.39 -14.04
C LEU A 186 -4.22 17.07 -14.84
N LYS A 187 -4.85 17.09 -16.02
CA LYS A 187 -4.94 15.93 -16.92
C LYS A 187 -3.58 15.47 -17.48
N ASN A 188 -2.61 16.38 -17.55
CA ASN A 188 -1.24 16.06 -17.95
C ASN A 188 -0.32 15.71 -16.77
N GLY A 189 -0.87 15.55 -15.56
CA GLY A 189 -0.14 15.17 -14.36
C GLY A 189 0.50 16.35 -13.61
N GLY A 190 0.35 17.56 -14.13
CA GLY A 190 0.85 18.79 -13.50
C GLY A 190 0.13 19.10 -12.19
N MET A 191 0.60 20.16 -11.52
CA MET A 191 0.05 20.66 -10.27
C MET A 191 -0.45 22.08 -10.42
N ILE A 192 -1.58 22.39 -9.77
CA ILE A 192 -1.98 23.77 -9.50
C ILE A 192 -1.46 24.12 -8.11
N ARG A 193 -0.50 25.04 -8.05
CA ARG A 193 0.28 25.28 -6.84
C ARG A 193 -0.40 26.28 -5.90
N GLU A 194 -0.08 26.17 -4.62
CA GLU A 194 -0.35 27.14 -3.54
C GLU A 194 -1.81 27.60 -3.46
N GLN A 195 -2.74 26.65 -3.59
CA GLN A 195 -4.15 26.94 -3.49
C GLN A 195 -4.61 27.03 -2.04
N HIS A 196 -5.35 28.10 -1.71
CA HIS A 196 -6.02 28.24 -0.43
C HIS A 196 -7.30 27.40 -0.44
N VAL A 197 -7.25 26.27 0.26
CA VAL A 197 -8.36 25.28 0.32
C VAL A 197 -9.22 25.56 1.54
N GLU A 198 -10.51 25.60 1.34
CA GLU A 198 -11.51 25.59 2.40
C GLU A 198 -12.46 24.41 2.18
N LEU A 199 -12.44 23.46 3.10
CA LEU A 199 -13.28 22.27 3.06
C LEU A 199 -14.67 22.55 3.63
N PRO A 200 -15.70 21.75 3.28
CA PRO A 200 -17.06 21.90 3.81
C PRO A 200 -17.16 21.82 5.34
N ASN A 201 -16.20 21.14 5.99
CA ASN A 201 -16.13 21.05 7.45
C ASN A 201 -15.45 22.26 8.11
N GLY A 202 -15.13 23.32 7.33
CA GLY A 202 -14.51 24.54 7.80
C GLY A 202 -12.96 24.51 7.92
N ALA A 203 -12.33 23.38 7.61
CA ALA A 203 -10.87 23.28 7.63
C ALA A 203 -10.26 24.15 6.49
N LYS A 204 -9.26 24.97 6.83
CA LYS A 204 -8.55 25.85 5.89
C LYS A 204 -7.06 25.51 5.89
N PHE A 205 -6.49 25.41 4.72
CA PHE A 205 -5.06 25.14 4.55
C PHE A 205 -4.60 25.52 3.14
N THR A 206 -3.30 25.63 2.94
CA THR A 206 -2.69 25.84 1.62
C THR A 206 -2.14 24.51 1.11
N ALA A 207 -2.41 24.17 -0.13
CA ALA A 207 -1.92 22.95 -0.76
C ALA A 207 -1.80 23.10 -2.27
N ASP A 208 -1.03 22.20 -2.89
CA ASP A 208 -1.04 22.02 -4.33
C ASP A 208 -2.15 21.00 -4.70
N LEU A 209 -2.83 21.24 -5.82
CA LEU A 209 -3.81 20.31 -6.36
C LEU A 209 -3.15 19.45 -7.44
N GLN A 210 -3.36 18.14 -7.37
CA GLN A 210 -2.88 17.20 -8.39
C GLN A 210 -3.89 16.07 -8.58
N TYR A 211 -4.02 15.56 -9.80
CA TYR A 211 -4.86 14.38 -10.05
C TYR A 211 -4.15 13.10 -9.59
N ASN A 212 -4.87 12.25 -8.88
CA ASN A 212 -4.38 10.95 -8.41
C ASN A 212 -5.12 9.81 -9.12
N ALA A 213 -4.38 8.98 -9.85
CA ALA A 213 -4.93 7.89 -10.64
C ALA A 213 -5.55 6.78 -9.76
N ALA A 214 -5.00 6.53 -8.57
CA ALA A 214 -5.53 5.53 -7.65
C ALA A 214 -6.85 5.95 -7.01
N LYS A 215 -7.00 7.25 -6.68
CA LYS A 215 -8.25 7.82 -6.16
C LYS A 215 -9.24 8.23 -7.25
N ARG A 216 -8.76 8.37 -8.49
CA ARG A 216 -9.50 8.91 -9.63
C ARG A 216 -10.12 10.28 -9.34
N ASP A 217 -9.43 11.07 -8.56
CA ASP A 217 -9.87 12.40 -8.13
C ASP A 217 -8.68 13.32 -7.86
N ILE A 218 -8.98 14.60 -7.64
CA ILE A 218 -7.98 15.58 -7.22
C ILE A 218 -7.61 15.33 -5.76
N VAL A 219 -6.32 15.34 -5.47
CA VAL A 219 -5.75 15.26 -4.13
C VAL A 219 -5.00 16.54 -3.79
N PHE A 220 -4.95 16.82 -2.51
CA PHE A 220 -4.15 17.90 -1.95
C PHE A 220 -2.77 17.36 -1.58
N VAL A 221 -1.73 17.85 -2.25
CA VAL A 221 -0.34 17.49 -1.98
C VAL A 221 0.42 18.71 -1.45
N ASN A 222 1.57 18.47 -0.83
CA ASN A 222 2.41 19.53 -0.24
C ASN A 222 1.64 20.49 0.70
N SER A 223 0.60 20.02 1.38
CA SER A 223 -0.18 20.88 2.27
C SER A 223 0.67 21.35 3.44
N ASP A 224 0.46 22.60 3.87
CA ASP A 224 1.11 23.19 5.04
C ASP A 224 0.78 22.42 6.33
N VAL A 225 -0.44 21.90 6.47
CA VAL A 225 -0.84 21.03 7.57
C VAL A 225 -0.02 19.72 7.57
N TYR A 226 0.28 19.16 6.42
CA TYR A 226 1.11 17.96 6.31
C TYR A 226 2.59 18.26 6.63
N ARG A 227 3.11 19.42 6.18
CA ARG A 227 4.45 19.90 6.54
C ARG A 227 4.58 20.11 8.04
N GLN A 228 3.62 20.78 8.67
CA GLN A 228 3.61 20.99 10.13
C GLN A 228 3.58 19.68 10.89
N LYS A 229 2.79 18.67 10.44
CA LYS A 229 2.81 17.32 11.02
C LYS A 229 4.16 16.62 10.87
N GLN A 230 4.82 16.76 9.73
CA GLN A 230 6.15 16.19 9.53
C GLN A 230 7.20 16.88 10.41
N GLU A 231 7.14 18.21 10.53
CA GLU A 231 8.01 18.99 11.41
C GLU A 231 7.78 18.64 12.87
N GLN A 232 6.52 18.52 13.31
CA GLN A 232 6.16 18.07 14.66
C GLN A 232 6.61 16.63 14.92
N ASN A 233 6.42 15.72 13.96
CA ASN A 233 6.89 14.34 14.10
C ASN A 233 8.42 14.26 14.09
N SER A 234 9.09 15.08 13.29
CA SER A 234 10.56 15.18 13.30
C SER A 234 11.07 15.76 14.61
N SER A 235 10.40 16.79 15.12
CA SER A 235 10.72 17.39 16.43
C SER A 235 10.43 16.43 17.59
N GLN A 236 9.32 15.66 17.52
CA GLN A 236 9.04 14.61 18.50
C GLN A 236 10.03 13.44 18.40
N GLN A 237 10.45 13.05 17.21
CA GLN A 237 11.51 12.04 17.05
C GLN A 237 12.87 12.55 17.54
N GLN A 238 13.18 13.83 17.38
CA GLN A 238 14.36 14.43 17.99
C GLN A 238 14.25 14.52 19.52
N GLN A 239 13.08 14.90 20.05
CA GLN A 239 12.85 14.90 21.49
C GLN A 239 12.90 13.49 22.09
N VAL A 240 12.40 12.46 21.37
CA VAL A 240 12.54 11.05 21.78
C VAL A 240 14.02 10.60 21.72
N ARG A 241 14.81 11.09 20.77
CA ARG A 241 16.27 10.85 20.75
C ARG A 241 16.98 11.50 21.91
N ASP A 242 16.58 12.69 22.31
CA ASP A 242 17.11 13.38 23.49
C ASP A 242 16.58 12.82 24.82
N SER A 243 15.54 11.96 24.81
CA SER A 243 15.01 11.34 26.03
C SER A 243 15.99 10.37 26.71
N TRP A 244 17.04 9.93 25.99
CA TRP A 244 18.08 9.03 26.49
C TRP A 244 19.31 9.74 27.05
N HIS A 245 19.33 11.09 26.98
CA HIS A 245 20.42 11.90 27.50
C HIS A 245 19.93 12.91 28.52
N ASN A 246 20.83 13.24 29.45
CA ASN A 246 20.64 14.38 30.32
C ASN A 246 20.92 15.69 29.57
N PRO A 247 20.54 16.87 30.12
CA PRO A 247 20.82 18.15 29.47
C PRO A 247 22.30 18.43 29.22
N ASP A 248 23.19 17.80 29.97
CA ASP A 248 24.66 17.87 29.83
C ASP A 248 25.22 16.93 28.72
N GLY A 249 24.34 16.19 28.03
CA GLY A 249 24.71 15.25 26.99
C GLY A 249 25.15 13.86 27.46
N SER A 250 25.21 13.63 28.78
CA SER A 250 25.51 12.31 29.36
C SER A 250 24.33 11.34 29.17
N VAL A 251 24.63 10.03 29.13
CA VAL A 251 23.61 8.99 29.05
C VAL A 251 22.74 8.99 30.29
N LYS A 252 21.42 9.02 30.10
CA LYS A 252 20.47 9.05 31.20
C LYS A 252 20.42 7.70 31.94
N ARG A 253 20.44 7.73 33.26
CA ARG A 253 20.22 6.55 34.09
C ARG A 253 18.81 6.02 33.93
N LEU A 254 18.66 4.70 33.77
CA LEU A 254 17.38 4.02 33.56
C LEU A 254 17.06 3.16 34.79
N GLU A 255 15.84 3.28 35.29
CA GLU A 255 15.38 2.48 36.45
C GLU A 255 14.67 1.19 35.99
N HIS A 256 14.14 1.17 34.77
CA HIS A 256 13.42 0.04 34.21
C HIS A 256 13.75 -0.17 32.73
N TRP A 257 13.75 -1.42 32.27
CA TRP A 257 13.84 -1.77 30.87
C TRP A 257 12.90 -2.92 30.52
N CYS A 258 12.12 -2.82 29.45
CA CYS A 258 11.10 -3.82 29.06
C CYS A 258 10.16 -4.21 30.20
N LYS A 259 9.74 -3.25 31.03
CA LYS A 259 8.91 -3.40 32.24
C LYS A 259 9.57 -4.14 33.40
N LEU A 260 10.85 -4.48 33.30
CA LEU A 260 11.64 -5.09 34.38
C LEU A 260 12.44 -4.01 35.08
N PRO A 261 12.53 -4.02 36.44
CA PRO A 261 13.35 -3.09 37.20
C PRO A 261 14.83 -3.41 36.98
N LEU A 262 15.66 -2.36 36.98
CA LEU A 262 17.12 -2.48 36.89
C LEU A 262 17.74 -2.21 38.27
N ASN A 263 18.59 -3.11 38.72
CA ASN A 263 19.36 -2.90 39.93
C ASN A 263 20.52 -1.90 39.68
N GLU A 264 21.17 -1.47 40.76
CA GLU A 264 22.26 -0.47 40.71
C GLU A 264 23.44 -0.92 39.82
N GLN A 265 23.80 -2.20 39.89
CA GLN A 265 24.91 -2.74 39.09
C GLN A 265 24.54 -2.74 37.59
N GLN A 266 23.32 -3.14 37.25
CA GLN A 266 22.81 -3.13 35.86
C GLN A 266 22.78 -1.69 35.30
N GLN A 267 22.38 -0.72 36.10
CA GLN A 267 22.37 0.69 35.74
C GLN A 267 23.80 1.22 35.51
N ALA A 268 24.75 0.86 36.39
CA ALA A 268 26.15 1.24 36.24
C ALA A 268 26.79 0.62 34.99
N ASP A 269 26.55 -0.65 34.73
CA ASP A 269 27.05 -1.34 33.53
C ASP A 269 26.46 -0.76 32.24
N TYR A 270 25.19 -0.37 32.25
CA TYR A 270 24.56 0.33 31.13
C TYR A 270 25.22 1.70 30.86
N LEU A 271 25.43 2.49 31.90
CA LEU A 271 26.12 3.79 31.79
C LEU A 271 27.56 3.66 31.31
N ALA A 272 28.20 2.53 31.62
CA ALA A 272 29.55 2.18 31.16
C ALA A 272 29.55 1.61 29.72
N GLY A 273 28.38 1.57 29.03
CA GLY A 273 28.24 1.06 27.65
C GLY A 273 28.31 -0.45 27.53
N LYS A 274 28.24 -1.20 28.64
CA LYS A 274 28.25 -2.66 28.60
C LYS A 274 26.89 -3.24 28.23
N LYS A 275 26.90 -4.47 27.69
CA LYS A 275 25.69 -5.26 27.47
C LYS A 275 25.17 -5.78 28.80
N VAL A 276 23.95 -5.41 29.15
CA VAL A 276 23.33 -5.70 30.45
C VAL A 276 22.26 -6.76 30.29
N LEU A 277 22.32 -7.81 31.10
CA LEU A 277 21.22 -8.75 31.26
C LEU A 277 20.14 -8.12 32.13
N VAL A 278 18.92 -7.98 31.62
CA VAL A 278 17.78 -7.41 32.37
C VAL A 278 17.03 -8.50 33.12
N GLY A 279 16.72 -9.60 32.44
CA GLY A 279 15.96 -10.71 32.99
C GLY A 279 15.10 -11.44 31.93
N GLU A 280 14.28 -12.33 32.44
CA GLU A 280 13.35 -13.11 31.60
C GLU A 280 11.98 -12.44 31.57
N THR A 281 11.36 -12.40 30.38
CA THR A 281 10.03 -11.82 30.17
C THR A 281 9.38 -12.43 28.94
N LYS A 282 8.14 -12.02 28.62
CA LYS A 282 7.46 -12.39 27.38
C LYS A 282 7.57 -11.27 26.34
N ASP A 283 7.77 -11.66 25.09
CA ASP A 283 7.70 -10.72 23.97
C ASP A 283 6.25 -10.30 23.69
N LYS A 284 6.06 -9.44 22.69
CA LYS A 284 4.72 -8.97 22.26
C LYS A 284 3.81 -10.08 21.69
N PHE A 285 4.37 -11.25 21.40
CA PHE A 285 3.63 -12.42 20.89
C PHE A 285 3.41 -13.47 21.97
N GLY A 286 3.86 -13.21 23.21
CA GLY A 286 3.69 -14.11 24.35
C GLY A 286 4.80 -15.18 24.51
N ASN A 287 5.87 -15.14 23.70
CA ASN A 287 6.98 -16.07 23.79
C ASN A 287 7.94 -15.68 24.91
N ASP A 288 8.43 -16.64 25.69
CA ASP A 288 9.42 -16.43 26.72
C ASP A 288 10.77 -16.04 26.09
N CYS A 289 11.40 -14.99 26.61
CA CYS A 289 12.69 -14.51 26.14
C CYS A 289 13.52 -13.89 27.27
N THR A 290 14.83 -14.04 27.17
CA THR A 290 15.80 -13.34 27.98
C THR A 290 16.16 -12.01 27.32
N VAL A 291 16.04 -10.92 28.07
CA VAL A 291 16.26 -9.56 27.56
C VAL A 291 17.63 -9.05 27.97
N TYR A 292 18.37 -8.59 26.99
CA TYR A 292 19.59 -7.81 27.18
C TYR A 292 19.39 -6.43 26.58
N PHE A 293 20.09 -5.44 27.08
CA PHE A 293 20.17 -4.14 26.44
C PHE A 293 21.57 -3.53 26.59
N GLN A 294 21.89 -2.60 25.70
CA GLN A 294 23.15 -1.91 25.63
C GLN A 294 22.96 -0.53 25.03
N TYR A 295 23.68 0.46 25.49
CA TYR A 295 23.71 1.77 24.85
C TYR A 295 24.51 1.70 23.56
N ASN A 296 23.87 2.15 22.44
CA ASN A 296 24.51 2.29 21.14
C ASN A 296 24.94 3.75 20.93
N PRO A 297 26.24 4.07 20.93
CA PRO A 297 26.71 5.44 20.80
C PRO A 297 26.49 6.05 19.41
N GLU A 298 26.46 5.22 18.35
CA GLU A 298 26.20 5.70 16.97
C GLU A 298 24.75 6.15 16.81
N LYS A 299 23.81 5.38 17.35
CA LYS A 299 22.38 5.69 17.32
C LYS A 299 21.93 6.58 18.48
N ARG A 300 22.81 6.84 19.45
CA ARG A 300 22.54 7.62 20.66
C ARG A 300 21.31 7.14 21.44
N GLN A 301 21.11 5.84 21.52
CA GLN A 301 19.96 5.21 22.19
C GLN A 301 20.29 3.80 22.67
N PRO A 302 19.55 3.28 23.68
CA PRO A 302 19.67 1.88 24.07
C PRO A 302 19.07 0.95 23.02
N GLU A 303 19.73 -0.17 22.76
CA GLU A 303 19.26 -1.26 21.90
C GLU A 303 18.95 -2.50 22.72
N THR A 304 17.86 -3.17 22.37
CA THR A 304 17.41 -4.41 23.01
C THR A 304 17.80 -5.63 22.19
N THR A 305 18.41 -6.60 22.82
CA THR A 305 18.62 -7.94 22.27
C THR A 305 17.75 -8.94 23.06
N ARG A 306 16.98 -9.76 22.34
CA ARG A 306 16.19 -10.85 22.94
C ARG A 306 16.76 -12.19 22.52
N VAL A 307 16.96 -13.06 23.50
CA VAL A 307 17.40 -14.45 23.32
C VAL A 307 16.23 -15.33 23.71
N TYR A 308 15.86 -16.23 22.81
CA TYR A 308 14.71 -17.13 23.01
C TYR A 308 15.21 -18.53 23.34
N PRO A 309 14.96 -19.05 24.56
CA PRO A 309 15.51 -20.34 25.03
C PRO A 309 15.16 -21.50 24.09
N ASP A 310 13.99 -21.47 23.47
CA ASP A 310 13.55 -22.50 22.55
C ASP A 310 14.06 -22.31 21.11
N ARG A 311 14.59 -21.12 20.77
CA ARG A 311 15.26 -20.87 19.48
C ARG A 311 16.75 -21.18 19.53
N ASP A 312 17.37 -21.06 20.68
CA ASP A 312 18.75 -21.49 20.89
C ASP A 312 18.85 -23.02 21.02
N LYS A 313 17.75 -23.67 21.36
CA LYS A 313 17.49 -25.10 21.11
C LYS A 313 16.98 -25.36 19.67
N VAL A 314 17.09 -24.44 18.74
CA VAL A 314 17.09 -24.81 17.34
C VAL A 314 18.30 -25.73 17.21
N VAL A 315 18.03 -26.92 17.55
CA VAL A 315 18.16 -28.08 16.73
C VAL A 315 18.55 -27.54 15.38
N GLY A 316 19.87 -27.59 15.11
CA GLY A 316 20.37 -27.25 13.80
C GLY A 316 19.44 -27.93 12.83
N ILE A 317 18.97 -27.19 11.81
CA ILE A 317 17.95 -27.62 10.83
C ILE A 317 18.03 -29.12 10.73
N ALA A 318 16.95 -29.81 11.16
CA ALA A 318 16.98 -31.26 11.23
C ALA A 318 17.61 -31.78 9.96
N GLU A 319 18.55 -32.71 10.03
CA GLU A 319 19.26 -33.22 8.84
C GLU A 319 18.31 -33.45 7.66
N GLU A 320 17.08 -33.86 7.98
CA GLU A 320 15.97 -34.05 7.05
C GLU A 320 15.51 -32.77 6.35
N SER A 321 15.66 -31.59 6.96
CA SER A 321 15.23 -30.30 6.40
C SER A 321 16.36 -29.56 5.67
N LYS A 322 17.61 -29.95 5.84
CA LYS A 322 18.75 -29.31 5.19
C LYS A 322 18.68 -29.36 3.67
N THR A 323 18.07 -30.42 3.14
CA THR A 323 17.89 -30.59 1.69
C THR A 323 16.99 -29.53 1.08
N GLN A 324 16.01 -29.04 1.82
CA GLN A 324 15.08 -27.99 1.36
C GLN A 324 15.79 -26.63 1.18
N TYR A 325 16.85 -26.37 1.96
CA TYR A 325 17.64 -25.15 1.85
C TYR A 325 18.72 -25.21 0.75
N ALA A 326 18.94 -26.39 0.18
CA ALA A 326 19.83 -26.56 -0.95
C ALA A 326 19.25 -26.03 -2.27
N VAL A 327 17.95 -25.76 -2.30
CA VAL A 327 17.22 -25.18 -3.45
C VAL A 327 16.57 -23.90 -3.00
N ASN A 328 16.74 -22.81 -3.74
CA ASN A 328 16.06 -21.55 -3.42
C ASN A 328 14.56 -21.61 -3.76
N ASN A 329 13.80 -20.58 -3.36
CA ASN A 329 12.35 -20.49 -3.59
C ASN A 329 11.94 -20.52 -5.08
N ASN A 330 12.89 -20.34 -6.01
CA ASN A 330 12.69 -20.41 -7.46
C ASN A 330 13.08 -21.79 -8.04
N GLY A 331 13.40 -22.77 -7.19
CA GLY A 331 13.84 -24.09 -7.62
C GLY A 331 15.30 -24.16 -8.13
N ALA A 332 16.05 -23.05 -8.02
CA ALA A 332 17.45 -23.03 -8.42
C ALA A 332 18.35 -23.63 -7.33
N THR A 333 19.31 -24.45 -7.74
CA THR A 333 20.28 -25.09 -6.84
C THR A 333 21.30 -24.07 -6.31
N ASN A 334 21.71 -24.26 -5.04
CA ASN A 334 22.82 -23.51 -4.44
C ASN A 334 24.18 -24.15 -4.77
N GLU A 335 25.28 -23.62 -4.22
CA GLU A 335 26.63 -24.14 -4.43
C GLU A 335 26.78 -25.63 -4.06
N ALA A 336 26.07 -26.11 -3.02
CA ALA A 336 26.17 -27.50 -2.57
C ALA A 336 25.47 -28.47 -3.52
N THR A 337 24.46 -28.03 -4.24
CA THR A 337 23.59 -28.87 -5.09
C THR A 337 23.66 -28.55 -6.57
N LYS A 338 24.44 -27.53 -6.99
CA LYS A 338 24.53 -27.14 -8.41
C LYS A 338 24.98 -28.25 -9.36
N ASN A 339 25.71 -29.22 -8.85
CA ASN A 339 26.22 -30.34 -9.61
C ASN A 339 25.46 -31.67 -9.37
N VAL A 340 24.30 -31.61 -8.77
CA VAL A 340 23.48 -32.81 -8.50
C VAL A 340 22.80 -33.28 -9.78
N GLN A 341 22.92 -34.57 -10.12
CA GLN A 341 22.29 -35.19 -11.28
C GLN A 341 20.95 -35.81 -10.96
N GLU A 342 20.81 -36.40 -9.79
CA GLU A 342 19.57 -36.99 -9.26
C GLU A 342 19.08 -36.19 -8.05
N PRO A 343 17.76 -36.12 -7.78
CA PRO A 343 17.26 -35.42 -6.61
C PRO A 343 17.87 -35.97 -5.32
N LEU A 344 18.29 -35.06 -4.44
CA LEU A 344 18.77 -35.44 -3.12
C LEU A 344 17.64 -36.04 -2.29
N GLN A 345 17.93 -37.07 -1.54
CA GLN A 345 16.95 -37.67 -0.62
C GLN A 345 16.74 -36.78 0.61
N ARG A 346 15.62 -36.98 1.28
CA ARG A 346 15.30 -36.26 2.52
C ARG A 346 16.42 -36.43 3.55
N GLY A 347 16.91 -35.31 4.09
CA GLY A 347 18.04 -35.32 5.02
C GLY A 347 19.43 -35.26 4.38
N GLN A 348 19.53 -35.33 3.06
CA GLN A 348 20.79 -35.31 2.32
C GLN A 348 21.14 -33.85 1.91
N THR A 349 22.30 -33.37 2.32
CA THR A 349 22.77 -32.00 2.08
C THR A 349 23.79 -31.87 0.95
N ALA A 350 24.36 -33.00 0.52
CA ALA A 350 25.34 -33.08 -0.57
C ALA A 350 25.21 -34.40 -1.31
N PRO A 351 25.68 -34.53 -2.57
CA PRO A 351 25.71 -35.80 -3.29
C PRO A 351 26.48 -36.85 -2.51
N LYS A 352 25.97 -38.09 -2.42
CA LYS A 352 26.62 -39.22 -1.72
C LYS A 352 27.77 -39.83 -2.50
N ASP A 353 27.64 -39.86 -3.81
CA ASP A 353 28.57 -40.53 -4.71
C ASP A 353 28.63 -39.85 -6.09
N GLU A 354 29.53 -40.34 -6.95
CA GLU A 354 29.71 -39.80 -8.32
C GLU A 354 28.46 -39.96 -9.20
N LYS A 355 27.53 -40.88 -8.88
CA LYS A 355 26.33 -41.08 -9.66
C LYS A 355 25.30 -39.98 -9.41
N GLN A 356 25.31 -39.38 -8.24
CA GLN A 356 24.46 -38.22 -7.93
C GLN A 356 25.07 -36.91 -8.43
N GLN A 357 26.35 -36.87 -8.78
CA GLN A 357 27.02 -35.67 -9.29
C GLN A 357 26.77 -35.48 -10.78
N ARG A 358 26.44 -34.24 -11.18
CA ARG A 358 26.40 -33.84 -12.58
C ARG A 358 27.81 -33.88 -13.15
N LYS A 359 28.01 -34.66 -14.21
CA LYS A 359 29.23 -34.54 -14.99
C LYS A 359 29.34 -33.10 -15.54
N PRO A 360 30.51 -32.43 -15.40
CA PRO A 360 30.69 -31.12 -16.00
C PRO A 360 30.48 -31.27 -17.53
N LYS A 361 29.63 -30.35 -18.09
CA LYS A 361 29.53 -30.26 -19.57
C LYS A 361 30.88 -29.82 -20.08
N GLY A 362 31.52 -30.68 -20.84
CA GLY A 362 32.72 -30.34 -21.58
C GLY A 362 32.48 -29.13 -22.48
N PRO A 363 33.53 -28.39 -22.84
CA PRO A 363 33.41 -27.28 -23.78
C PRO A 363 32.73 -27.76 -25.06
N LYS A 364 31.70 -27.04 -25.51
CA LYS A 364 31.09 -27.28 -26.81
C LYS A 364 32.15 -27.00 -27.88
N PRO A 365 32.27 -27.86 -28.91
CA PRO A 365 33.15 -27.63 -30.02
C PRO A 365 32.83 -26.36 -30.81
#